data_3f3bf55b3d294bae2a8b0bb44a969a30
#
_entry.id   3f3bf55b3d294bae2a8b0bb44a969a30
#
_cell.length_a   1.000
_cell.length_b   1.000
_cell.length_c   1.000
_cell.angle_alpha   90.00
_cell.angle_beta   90.00
_cell.angle_gamma   90.00
#
_symmetry.space_group_name_H-M   'P 1'
#
loop_
_entity.id
_entity.type
_entity.pdbx_description
1 polymer ?
#
loop_
_entity_poly.entity_id
_entity_poly.type
_entity_poly.pdbx_seq_one_letter_code
_entity_poly.pdbx_strand_id
1 'polypeptide(L)'
;GILDEGSFEAGFGFDGSSVRGFQAINESDLILKADLETTVIDPFFAKKTIAFLCDVYDPITHEAYGRDPRGITKRAEAYLKTTGIADTVYFGPEAEFFIFSNVSYEVGPNVSRYYIDSHEGFWNSGSNDASMVYLNRIKEGYFPLPPLDKTHDVRAQMVEIMEKMGITIEVHHHEVGGGGQAEIDMRFDTMLKMADQVQLYKHIVKNVAARNGLLATFMPKPLF
;
A
#
# COMPACT_ATOMS: atom_id res chain seq x y z
N GLY A 1 7.91 6.64 21.95
CA GLY A 1 7.43 7.10 23.27
C GLY A 1 7.05 5.92 24.14
N ILE A 2 6.95 6.13 25.44
CA ILE A 2 6.36 5.14 26.36
C ILE A 2 4.85 5.28 26.19
N LEU A 3 4.17 4.20 25.81
CA LEU A 3 2.73 4.16 25.73
C LEU A 3 2.17 3.56 27.03
N ASP A 4 1.21 4.23 27.63
CA ASP A 4 0.44 3.76 28.75
C ASP A 4 -1.07 3.74 28.40
N GLU A 5 -1.89 3.22 29.29
CA GLU A 5 -3.35 3.15 29.08
C GLU A 5 -3.96 4.54 28.86
N GLY A 6 -3.49 5.55 29.57
CA GLY A 6 -3.97 6.93 29.43
C GLY A 6 -3.65 7.55 28.07
N SER A 7 -2.55 7.14 27.43
CA SER A 7 -2.20 7.57 26.08
C SER A 7 -3.19 7.09 25.01
N PHE A 8 -3.78 5.90 25.20
CA PHE A 8 -4.80 5.38 24.28
C PHE A 8 -6.15 6.08 24.45
N GLU A 9 -6.51 6.47 25.67
CA GLU A 9 -7.75 7.21 25.96
C GLU A 9 -7.65 8.67 25.51
N ALA A 10 -6.57 9.36 25.83
CA ALA A 10 -6.34 10.75 25.47
C ALA A 10 -6.06 10.95 23.98
N GLY A 11 -5.47 9.95 23.34
CA GLY A 11 -4.95 10.01 21.98
C GLY A 11 -3.52 10.58 21.92
N PHE A 12 -2.98 10.62 20.70
CA PHE A 12 -1.60 11.06 20.43
C PHE A 12 -1.61 12.36 19.64
N GLY A 13 -1.04 13.41 20.18
CA GLY A 13 -0.87 14.70 19.50
C GLY A 13 0.08 14.57 18.30
N PHE A 14 -0.22 15.23 17.19
CA PHE A 14 0.69 15.41 16.07
C PHE A 14 0.48 16.77 15.39
N ASP A 15 1.50 17.21 14.66
CA ASP A 15 1.47 18.45 13.88
C ASP A 15 0.78 18.22 12.53
N GLY A 16 -0.49 18.59 12.41
CA GLY A 16 -1.26 18.49 11.17
C GLY A 16 -0.77 19.44 10.07
N SER A 17 -0.01 20.50 10.39
CA SER A 17 0.57 21.39 9.38
C SER A 17 1.71 20.75 8.61
N SER A 18 2.34 19.74 9.20
CA SER A 18 3.37 18.91 8.55
C SER A 18 2.77 17.87 7.60
N VAL A 19 1.46 17.65 7.63
CA VAL A 19 0.73 16.78 6.69
C VAL A 19 0.12 17.64 5.58
N ARG A 20 0.64 17.46 4.37
CA ARG A 20 0.21 18.27 3.21
C ARG A 20 -1.30 18.22 3.01
N GLY A 21 -1.93 19.40 3.05
CA GLY A 21 -3.37 19.57 2.82
C GLY A 21 -4.24 19.40 4.07
N PHE A 22 -3.66 19.11 5.25
CA PHE A 22 -4.41 19.02 6.50
C PHE A 22 -4.67 20.40 7.09
N GLN A 23 -3.72 20.99 7.78
CA GLN A 23 -3.91 22.23 8.54
C GLN A 23 -2.94 23.34 8.13
N ALA A 24 -3.28 24.57 8.48
CA ALA A 24 -2.37 25.70 8.46
C ALA A 24 -1.53 25.72 9.76
N ILE A 25 -0.38 26.39 9.72
CA ILE A 25 0.57 26.41 10.83
C ILE A 25 0.02 27.03 12.13
N ASN A 26 -0.96 27.92 12.01
CA ASN A 26 -1.62 28.58 13.14
C ASN A 26 -2.68 27.72 13.86
N GLU A 27 -3.05 26.58 13.28
CA GLU A 27 -4.02 25.62 13.82
C GLU A 27 -3.50 24.20 13.64
N SER A 28 -2.21 24.00 13.97
CA SER A 28 -1.47 22.79 13.55
C SER A 28 -1.82 21.53 14.33
N ASP A 29 -2.20 21.67 15.60
CA ASP A 29 -2.34 20.53 16.49
C ASP A 29 -3.58 19.69 16.18
N LEU A 30 -3.39 18.41 16.02
CA LEU A 30 -4.43 17.41 15.86
C LEU A 30 -4.16 16.19 16.77
N ILE A 31 -5.18 15.39 17.02
CA ILE A 31 -5.11 14.18 17.85
C ILE A 31 -5.38 12.95 17.00
N LEU A 32 -4.53 11.94 17.15
CA LEU A 32 -4.76 10.58 16.64
C LEU A 32 -5.40 9.73 17.73
N LYS A 33 -6.54 9.14 17.46
CA LYS A 33 -7.15 8.11 18.31
C LYS A 33 -7.00 6.74 17.65
N ALA A 34 -6.36 5.82 18.35
CA ALA A 34 -6.12 4.48 17.85
C ALA A 34 -7.42 3.68 17.70
N ASP A 35 -7.59 3.04 16.56
CA ASP A 35 -8.59 1.98 16.41
C ASP A 35 -7.92 0.64 16.73
N LEU A 36 -8.17 0.15 17.94
CA LEU A 36 -7.51 -1.06 18.46
C LEU A 36 -7.92 -2.33 17.71
N GLU A 37 -9.04 -2.33 17.00
CA GLU A 37 -9.45 -3.46 16.15
C GLU A 37 -8.54 -3.64 14.93
N THR A 38 -7.79 -2.58 14.56
CA THR A 38 -6.82 -2.60 13.45
C THR A 38 -5.41 -2.98 13.88
N THR A 39 -5.23 -3.41 15.14
CA THR A 39 -3.91 -3.69 15.72
C THR A 39 -3.24 -4.90 15.05
N VAL A 40 -2.01 -4.71 14.60
CA VAL A 40 -1.17 -5.76 14.01
C VAL A 40 0.25 -5.72 14.58
N ILE A 41 0.95 -6.86 14.53
CA ILE A 41 2.40 -6.89 14.76
C ILE A 41 3.08 -6.62 13.43
N ASP A 42 3.79 -5.48 13.35
CA ASP A 42 4.53 -5.11 12.15
C ASP A 42 5.89 -5.84 12.12
N PRO A 43 6.13 -6.72 11.14
CA PRO A 43 7.35 -7.53 11.07
C PRO A 43 8.53 -6.79 10.44
N PHE A 44 8.34 -5.55 9.99
CA PHE A 44 9.36 -4.83 9.21
C PHE A 44 10.36 -4.06 10.05
N PHE A 45 10.13 -3.92 11.34
CA PHE A 45 11.04 -3.28 12.28
C PHE A 45 11.97 -4.28 12.97
N ALA A 46 13.17 -3.82 13.33
CA ALA A 46 14.14 -4.65 14.05
C ALA A 46 13.67 -5.02 15.46
N LYS A 47 12.86 -4.18 16.08
CA LYS A 47 12.22 -4.45 17.38
C LYS A 47 10.77 -4.84 17.16
N LYS A 48 10.22 -5.66 18.07
CA LYS A 48 8.79 -5.99 18.06
C LYS A 48 7.99 -4.69 18.12
N THR A 49 7.22 -4.44 17.06
CA THR A 49 6.46 -3.21 16.86
C THR A 49 5.00 -3.54 16.70
N ILE A 50 4.15 -2.81 17.41
CA ILE A 50 2.70 -2.82 17.23
C ILE A 50 2.33 -1.64 16.34
N ALA A 51 1.53 -1.88 15.32
CA ALA A 51 0.95 -0.85 14.45
C ALA A 51 -0.58 -0.93 14.52
N PHE A 52 -1.23 0.22 14.40
CA PHE A 52 -2.67 0.37 14.30
C PHE A 52 -3.02 1.59 13.47
N LEU A 53 -4.20 1.63 12.92
CA LEU A 53 -4.73 2.79 12.24
C LEU A 53 -5.39 3.73 13.25
N CYS A 54 -5.40 5.02 12.92
CA CYS A 54 -5.97 6.04 13.79
C CYS A 54 -7.02 6.85 13.04
N ASP A 55 -8.00 7.33 13.79
CA ASP A 55 -8.87 8.43 13.38
C ASP A 55 -8.30 9.76 13.85
N VAL A 56 -8.54 10.83 13.11
CA VAL A 56 -8.04 12.16 13.42
C VAL A 56 -9.14 13.01 14.05
N TYR A 57 -8.79 13.73 15.13
CA TYR A 57 -9.71 14.59 15.88
C TYR A 57 -9.11 15.96 16.11
N ASP A 58 -10.00 16.96 16.24
CA ASP A 58 -9.67 18.30 16.70
C ASP A 58 -9.39 18.27 18.22
N PRO A 59 -8.29 18.90 18.70
CA PRO A 59 -7.91 18.84 20.10
C PRO A 59 -8.77 19.71 21.02
N ILE A 60 -9.48 20.69 20.47
CA ILE A 60 -10.29 21.66 21.23
C ILE A 60 -11.74 21.22 21.30
N THR A 61 -12.33 20.91 20.13
CA THR A 61 -13.73 20.51 20.02
C THR A 61 -13.96 19.04 20.29
N HIS A 62 -12.91 18.22 20.19
CA HIS A 62 -12.95 16.77 20.25
C HIS A 62 -13.85 16.12 19.17
N GLU A 63 -14.15 16.86 18.12
CA GLU A 63 -14.89 16.38 16.96
C GLU A 63 -13.97 15.70 15.95
N ALA A 64 -14.51 14.76 15.17
CA ALA A 64 -13.77 14.09 14.09
C ALA A 64 -13.31 15.12 13.04
N TYR A 65 -12.04 15.08 12.69
CA TYR A 65 -11.45 16.01 11.74
C TYR A 65 -12.02 15.83 10.32
N GLY A 66 -12.53 16.91 9.74
CA GLY A 66 -13.30 16.86 8.50
C GLY A 66 -12.55 16.36 7.27
N ARG A 67 -11.22 16.50 7.23
CA ARG A 67 -10.35 16.07 6.12
C ARG A 67 -9.68 14.73 6.34
N ASP A 68 -9.96 14.05 7.45
CA ASP A 68 -9.48 12.69 7.69
C ASP A 68 -10.08 11.73 6.65
N PRO A 69 -9.26 11.07 5.79
CA PRO A 69 -9.77 10.13 4.78
C PRO A 69 -10.55 8.96 5.40
N ARG A 70 -10.09 8.45 6.55
CA ARG A 70 -10.77 7.37 7.27
C ARG A 70 -12.10 7.86 7.85
N GLY A 71 -12.12 9.07 8.38
CA GLY A 71 -13.34 9.74 8.83
C GLY A 71 -14.33 10.00 7.70
N ILE A 72 -13.85 10.32 6.47
CA ILE A 72 -14.72 10.44 5.29
C ILE A 72 -15.39 9.12 4.97
N THR A 73 -14.65 8.01 5.01
CA THR A 73 -15.18 6.65 4.78
C THR A 73 -16.26 6.29 5.79
N LYS A 74 -16.04 6.55 7.08
CA LYS A 74 -17.04 6.35 8.14
C LYS A 74 -18.32 7.16 7.90
N ARG A 75 -18.17 8.42 7.48
CA ARG A 75 -19.33 9.26 7.13
C ARG A 75 -20.07 8.74 5.90
N ALA A 76 -19.36 8.20 4.91
CA ALA A 76 -19.99 7.61 3.73
C ALA A 76 -20.82 6.37 4.07
N GLU A 77 -20.31 5.49 4.94
CA GLU A 77 -21.08 4.33 5.47
C GLU A 77 -22.31 4.77 6.26
N ALA A 78 -22.16 5.79 7.10
CA ALA A 78 -23.28 6.35 7.85
C ALA A 78 -24.35 6.96 6.93
N TYR A 79 -23.92 7.70 5.91
CA TYR A 79 -24.80 8.29 4.91
C TYR A 79 -25.57 7.23 4.13
N LEU A 80 -24.90 6.16 3.68
CA LEU A 80 -25.53 5.06 2.95
C LEU A 80 -26.75 4.51 3.69
N LYS A 81 -26.61 4.29 5.00
CA LYS A 81 -27.72 3.81 5.86
C LYS A 81 -28.91 4.77 5.87
N THR A 82 -28.67 6.10 5.79
CA THR A 82 -29.77 7.09 5.77
C THR A 82 -30.53 7.13 4.45
N THR A 83 -29.94 6.64 3.38
CA THR A 83 -30.59 6.63 2.05
C THR A 83 -31.70 5.59 1.91
N GLY A 84 -31.70 4.56 2.75
CA GLY A 84 -32.60 3.42 2.65
C GLY A 84 -32.34 2.49 1.46
N ILE A 85 -31.23 2.74 0.71
CA ILE A 85 -30.83 1.90 -0.44
C ILE A 85 -30.14 0.63 0.05
N ALA A 86 -29.19 0.79 0.99
CA ALA A 86 -28.44 -0.31 1.60
C ALA A 86 -27.95 0.07 2.98
N ASP A 87 -27.62 -0.89 3.80
CA ASP A 87 -26.98 -0.72 5.11
C ASP A 87 -25.47 -1.03 5.07
N THR A 88 -25.04 -1.74 4.05
CA THR A 88 -23.65 -2.20 3.87
C THR A 88 -23.23 -2.11 2.40
N VAL A 89 -21.98 -1.81 2.17
CA VAL A 89 -21.34 -1.85 0.85
C VAL A 89 -20.00 -2.56 0.93
N TYR A 90 -19.71 -3.38 -0.05
CA TYR A 90 -18.48 -4.15 -0.17
C TYR A 90 -17.63 -3.63 -1.31
N PHE A 91 -16.31 -3.72 -1.15
CA PHE A 91 -15.32 -3.38 -2.17
C PHE A 91 -14.32 -4.54 -2.32
N GLY A 92 -13.97 -4.85 -3.58
CA GLY A 92 -12.90 -5.76 -3.95
C GLY A 92 -11.95 -5.03 -4.90
N PRO A 93 -10.96 -4.30 -4.40
CA PRO A 93 -10.03 -3.58 -5.26
C PRO A 93 -9.00 -4.54 -5.89
N GLU A 94 -8.72 -4.36 -7.16
CA GLU A 94 -7.63 -4.98 -7.91
C GLU A 94 -6.45 -4.00 -7.91
N ALA A 95 -5.61 -4.08 -6.89
CA ALA A 95 -4.52 -3.13 -6.69
C ALA A 95 -3.23 -3.63 -7.33
N GLU A 96 -3.11 -3.50 -8.64
CA GLU A 96 -1.90 -3.82 -9.41
C GLU A 96 -0.69 -2.99 -8.95
N PHE A 97 0.48 -3.58 -9.03
CA PHE A 97 1.75 -2.91 -8.75
C PHE A 97 2.87 -3.43 -9.65
N PHE A 98 3.96 -2.67 -9.73
CA PHE A 98 5.16 -3.09 -10.46
C PHE A 98 6.30 -3.36 -9.49
N ILE A 99 7.10 -4.37 -9.79
CA ILE A 99 8.33 -4.71 -9.08
C ILE A 99 9.52 -4.41 -10.00
N PHE A 100 10.38 -3.47 -9.59
CA PHE A 100 11.55 -3.03 -10.35
C PHE A 100 12.84 -3.36 -9.62
N SER A 101 13.89 -3.65 -10.40
CA SER A 101 15.26 -3.81 -9.90
C SER A 101 15.97 -2.48 -9.71
N ASN A 102 15.62 -1.46 -10.51
CA ASN A 102 16.19 -0.13 -10.40
C ASN A 102 15.25 0.95 -10.95
N VAL A 103 15.28 2.11 -10.32
CA VAL A 103 14.61 3.32 -10.81
C VAL A 103 15.56 4.50 -10.59
N SER A 104 15.83 5.25 -11.64
CA SER A 104 16.52 6.53 -11.55
C SER A 104 15.77 7.61 -12.31
N TYR A 105 15.84 8.83 -11.83
CA TYR A 105 15.23 9.97 -12.52
C TYR A 105 16.04 11.24 -12.29
N GLU A 106 15.94 12.15 -13.24
CA GLU A 106 16.53 13.48 -13.15
C GLU A 106 15.50 14.52 -13.60
N VAL A 107 15.30 15.53 -12.77
CA VAL A 107 14.42 16.66 -13.05
C VAL A 107 15.16 17.95 -12.76
N GLY A 108 15.42 18.72 -13.81
CA GLY A 108 16.07 20.01 -13.73
C GLY A 108 15.41 21.02 -14.69
N PRO A 109 15.85 22.29 -14.69
CA PRO A 109 15.28 23.30 -15.56
C PRO A 109 15.40 22.99 -17.06
N ASN A 110 16.38 22.18 -17.43
CA ASN A 110 16.75 21.87 -18.81
C ASN A 110 16.69 20.36 -19.13
N VAL A 111 16.30 19.51 -18.17
CA VAL A 111 16.26 18.06 -18.36
C VAL A 111 15.10 17.44 -17.57
N SER A 112 14.45 16.47 -18.18
CA SER A 112 13.51 15.58 -17.51
C SER A 112 13.67 14.20 -18.11
N ARG A 113 14.14 13.25 -17.30
CA ARG A 113 14.31 11.86 -17.71
C ARG A 113 14.08 10.91 -16.57
N TYR A 114 13.69 9.68 -16.90
CA TYR A 114 13.68 8.56 -15.98
C TYR A 114 14.25 7.33 -16.69
N TYR A 115 14.77 6.42 -15.90
CA TYR A 115 15.17 5.09 -16.31
C TYR A 115 14.63 4.08 -15.30
N ILE A 116 13.97 3.05 -15.80
CA ILE A 116 13.42 1.96 -15.01
C ILE A 116 14.04 0.67 -15.52
N ASP A 117 14.46 -0.19 -14.61
CA ASP A 117 14.93 -1.52 -14.93
C ASP A 117 14.17 -2.60 -14.15
N SER A 118 14.05 -3.77 -14.75
CA SER A 118 13.39 -4.93 -14.19
C SER A 118 14.11 -6.20 -14.62
N HIS A 119 14.22 -7.17 -13.72
CA HIS A 119 14.75 -8.49 -14.05
C HIS A 119 13.91 -9.22 -15.11
N GLU A 120 12.71 -8.75 -15.40
CA GLU A 120 11.79 -9.29 -16.41
C GLU A 120 11.67 -8.39 -17.64
N GLY A 121 12.44 -7.29 -17.68
CA GLY A 121 12.41 -6.32 -18.76
C GLY A 121 12.96 -6.88 -20.07
N PHE A 122 12.12 -6.95 -21.12
CA PHE A 122 12.51 -7.47 -22.45
C PHE A 122 13.66 -6.68 -23.10
N TRP A 123 13.87 -5.44 -22.72
CA TRP A 123 14.99 -4.60 -23.17
C TRP A 123 16.35 -5.12 -22.69
N ASN A 124 16.38 -6.04 -21.75
CA ASN A 124 17.58 -6.70 -21.24
C ASN A 124 17.98 -7.93 -22.05
N SER A 125 17.32 -8.23 -23.17
CA SER A 125 17.56 -9.40 -24.03
C SER A 125 18.98 -9.50 -24.59
N GLY A 126 19.73 -8.38 -24.64
CA GLY A 126 21.14 -8.34 -25.05
C GLY A 126 22.14 -8.52 -23.90
N SER A 127 21.69 -8.78 -22.68
CA SER A 127 22.54 -8.99 -21.52
C SER A 127 23.33 -10.31 -21.64
N ASN A 128 24.58 -10.30 -21.16
CA ASN A 128 25.39 -11.51 -21.04
C ASN A 128 25.03 -12.37 -19.79
N ASP A 129 24.10 -11.92 -18.98
CA ASP A 129 23.59 -12.68 -17.83
C ASP A 129 22.64 -13.77 -18.32
N ALA A 130 22.98 -15.04 -18.07
CA ALA A 130 22.16 -16.18 -18.45
C ALA A 130 20.76 -16.16 -17.83
N SER A 131 20.59 -15.50 -16.68
CA SER A 131 19.28 -15.31 -16.04
C SER A 131 18.33 -14.47 -16.87
N MET A 132 18.83 -13.67 -17.81
CA MET A 132 18.06 -12.78 -18.68
C MET A 132 17.59 -13.44 -19.98
N VAL A 133 17.79 -14.75 -20.15
CA VAL A 133 17.27 -15.50 -21.31
C VAL A 133 15.74 -15.64 -21.24
N TYR A 134 15.19 -15.83 -20.05
CA TYR A 134 13.76 -15.98 -19.84
C TYR A 134 13.14 -14.61 -19.55
N LEU A 135 12.62 -13.97 -20.59
CA LEU A 135 11.98 -12.65 -20.54
C LEU A 135 10.58 -12.72 -21.11
N ASN A 136 9.65 -12.07 -20.45
CA ASN A 136 8.30 -11.91 -20.96
C ASN A 136 8.30 -10.95 -22.16
N ARG A 137 7.56 -11.28 -23.22
CA ARG A 137 7.35 -10.35 -24.33
C ARG A 137 6.42 -9.21 -23.91
N ILE A 138 6.40 -8.15 -24.71
CA ILE A 138 5.50 -7.03 -24.51
C ILE A 138 4.06 -7.55 -24.49
N LYS A 139 3.31 -7.24 -23.42
CA LYS A 139 1.89 -7.64 -23.23
C LYS A 139 1.65 -9.15 -23.16
N GLU A 140 2.66 -9.95 -22.87
CA GLU A 140 2.53 -11.41 -22.74
C GLU A 140 2.91 -11.91 -21.33
N GLY A 141 2.82 -11.04 -20.32
CA GLY A 141 3.18 -11.36 -18.93
C GLY A 141 2.06 -11.97 -18.10
N TYR A 142 0.86 -12.22 -18.66
CA TYR A 142 -0.27 -12.71 -17.88
C TYR A 142 -0.14 -14.19 -17.54
N PHE A 143 -0.04 -14.50 -16.25
CA PHE A 143 0.07 -15.88 -15.72
C PHE A 143 1.21 -16.73 -16.28
N PRO A 144 2.44 -16.23 -16.50
CA PRO A 144 3.54 -17.10 -16.88
C PRO A 144 3.95 -17.97 -15.69
N LEU A 145 4.54 -19.10 -15.98
CA LEU A 145 5.17 -19.93 -14.96
C LEU A 145 6.67 -19.58 -14.81
N PRO A 146 7.28 -19.83 -13.66
CA PRO A 146 8.73 -19.78 -13.54
C PRO A 146 9.40 -20.71 -14.60
N PRO A 147 10.50 -20.32 -15.23
CA PRO A 147 11.38 -19.19 -14.89
C PRO A 147 11.05 -17.85 -15.57
N LEU A 148 9.94 -17.73 -16.31
CA LEU A 148 9.50 -16.45 -16.88
C LEU A 148 8.99 -15.50 -15.80
N ASP A 149 8.19 -16.00 -14.87
CA ASP A 149 7.79 -15.26 -13.67
C ASP A 149 8.92 -15.31 -12.63
N LYS A 150 9.73 -14.27 -12.60
CA LYS A 150 10.86 -14.12 -11.68
C LYS A 150 10.48 -13.51 -10.34
N THR A 151 9.25 -13.02 -10.20
CA THR A 151 8.75 -12.34 -9.01
C THR A 151 7.79 -13.18 -8.18
N HIS A 152 7.53 -14.42 -8.59
CA HIS A 152 6.62 -15.35 -7.90
C HIS A 152 6.93 -15.47 -6.41
N ASP A 153 8.18 -15.80 -6.05
CA ASP A 153 8.56 -16.00 -4.66
C ASP A 153 8.51 -14.72 -3.82
N VAL A 154 8.75 -13.56 -4.45
CA VAL A 154 8.60 -12.26 -3.78
C VAL A 154 7.14 -12.00 -3.44
N ARG A 155 6.22 -12.28 -4.37
CA ARG A 155 4.78 -12.18 -4.11
C ARG A 155 4.31 -13.19 -3.06
N ALA A 156 4.81 -14.42 -3.10
CA ALA A 156 4.51 -15.43 -2.08
C ALA A 156 4.90 -14.96 -0.67
N GLN A 157 6.07 -14.33 -0.51
CA GLN A 157 6.47 -13.70 0.76
C GLN A 157 5.53 -12.57 1.18
N MET A 158 5.03 -11.76 0.23
CA MET A 158 4.04 -10.73 0.51
C MET A 158 2.75 -11.34 1.04
N VAL A 159 2.24 -12.38 0.38
CA VAL A 159 1.02 -13.11 0.78
C VAL A 159 1.16 -13.69 2.18
N GLU A 160 2.26 -14.37 2.49
CA GLU A 160 2.49 -14.93 3.84
C GLU A 160 2.44 -13.87 4.95
N ILE A 161 2.96 -12.67 4.68
CA ILE A 161 2.92 -11.58 5.65
C ILE A 161 1.51 -10.98 5.73
N MET A 162 0.83 -10.81 4.60
CA MET A 162 -0.55 -10.34 4.56
C MET A 162 -1.48 -11.22 5.38
N GLU A 163 -1.41 -12.53 5.20
CA GLU A 163 -2.20 -13.49 5.96
C GLU A 163 -1.89 -13.44 7.47
N LYS A 164 -0.60 -13.36 7.84
CA LYS A 164 -0.19 -13.19 9.25
C LYS A 164 -0.68 -11.88 9.87
N MET A 165 -0.91 -10.86 9.07
CA MET A 165 -1.44 -9.56 9.49
C MET A 165 -2.97 -9.47 9.33
N GLY A 166 -3.64 -10.57 8.99
CA GLY A 166 -5.10 -10.68 8.99
C GLY A 166 -5.78 -10.28 7.68
N ILE A 167 -5.04 -10.12 6.58
CA ILE A 167 -5.61 -9.90 5.25
C ILE A 167 -5.85 -11.26 4.59
N THR A 168 -7.07 -11.54 4.18
CA THR A 168 -7.39 -12.76 3.44
C THR A 168 -7.06 -12.59 1.97
N ILE A 169 -6.18 -13.46 1.46
CA ILE A 169 -5.75 -13.45 0.05
C ILE A 169 -6.44 -14.59 -0.70
N GLU A 170 -6.89 -14.32 -1.92
CA GLU A 170 -7.54 -15.30 -2.80
C GLU A 170 -6.57 -15.84 -3.85
N VAL A 171 -5.77 -14.98 -4.48
CA VAL A 171 -4.79 -15.36 -5.50
C VAL A 171 -3.68 -14.31 -5.62
N HIS A 172 -2.55 -14.69 -6.19
CA HIS A 172 -1.55 -13.75 -6.69
C HIS A 172 -0.99 -14.23 -8.02
N HIS A 173 -0.69 -13.32 -8.90
CA HIS A 173 -0.14 -13.64 -10.22
C HIS A 173 0.69 -12.49 -10.80
N HIS A 174 1.44 -12.83 -11.85
CA HIS A 174 2.07 -11.85 -12.72
C HIS A 174 1.02 -11.30 -13.67
N GLU A 175 1.01 -9.98 -13.85
CA GLU A 175 0.12 -9.27 -14.74
C GLU A 175 0.67 -9.08 -16.14
N VAL A 176 -0.16 -8.53 -17.04
CA VAL A 176 0.10 -8.41 -18.48
C VAL A 176 1.37 -7.63 -18.82
N GLY A 177 1.78 -6.66 -17.97
CA GLY A 177 2.98 -5.86 -18.18
C GLY A 177 4.25 -6.64 -17.91
N GLY A 178 4.95 -7.05 -18.97
CA GLY A 178 6.17 -7.89 -18.92
C GLY A 178 7.39 -7.28 -18.22
N GLY A 179 7.29 -6.08 -17.67
CA GLY A 179 8.32 -5.42 -16.88
C GLY A 179 8.17 -5.59 -15.37
N GLY A 180 7.48 -6.64 -14.90
CA GLY A 180 7.31 -6.94 -13.47
C GLY A 180 6.00 -6.44 -12.88
N GLN A 181 4.94 -6.33 -13.69
CA GLN A 181 3.60 -6.04 -13.20
C GLN A 181 3.03 -7.25 -12.47
N ALA A 182 2.40 -7.01 -11.33
CA ALA A 182 1.92 -8.05 -10.43
C ALA A 182 0.61 -7.62 -9.77
N GLU A 183 -0.16 -8.62 -9.36
CA GLU A 183 -1.39 -8.47 -8.61
C GLU A 183 -1.45 -9.48 -7.47
N ILE A 184 -2.08 -9.08 -6.37
CA ILE A 184 -2.43 -9.93 -5.24
C ILE A 184 -3.87 -9.59 -4.86
N ASP A 185 -4.80 -10.51 -5.11
CA ASP A 185 -6.21 -10.29 -4.89
C ASP A 185 -6.58 -10.55 -3.43
N MET A 186 -7.12 -9.53 -2.81
CA MET A 186 -7.69 -9.61 -1.47
C MET A 186 -9.17 -9.97 -1.56
N ARG A 187 -9.62 -10.83 -0.67
CA ARG A 187 -11.05 -11.06 -0.52
C ARG A 187 -11.76 -9.75 -0.19
N PHE A 188 -12.88 -9.47 -0.87
CA PHE A 188 -13.67 -8.27 -0.64
C PHE A 188 -14.11 -8.13 0.82
N ASP A 189 -14.25 -6.90 1.29
CA ASP A 189 -14.72 -6.58 2.64
C ASP A 189 -15.54 -5.27 2.63
N THR A 190 -16.08 -4.88 3.78
CA THR A 190 -16.82 -3.61 3.93
C THR A 190 -15.93 -2.41 3.62
N MET A 191 -16.55 -1.29 3.26
CA MET A 191 -15.85 -0.10 2.75
C MET A 191 -14.68 0.33 3.65
N LEU A 192 -14.93 0.54 4.94
CA LEU A 192 -13.89 0.99 5.88
C LEU A 192 -12.79 -0.07 6.03
N LYS A 193 -13.17 -1.31 6.26
CA LYS A 193 -12.22 -2.39 6.49
C LYS A 193 -11.35 -2.65 5.26
N MET A 194 -11.92 -2.61 4.06
CA MET A 194 -11.16 -2.73 2.83
C MET A 194 -10.22 -1.55 2.60
N ALA A 195 -10.65 -0.32 2.90
CA ALA A 195 -9.77 0.85 2.82
C ALA A 195 -8.55 0.71 3.75
N ASP A 196 -8.76 0.24 4.98
CA ASP A 196 -7.72 -0.05 5.96
C ASP A 196 -6.78 -1.17 5.46
N GLN A 197 -7.32 -2.25 4.92
CA GLN A 197 -6.54 -3.37 4.36
C GLN A 197 -5.67 -2.92 3.17
N VAL A 198 -6.16 -2.05 2.29
CA VAL A 198 -5.37 -1.51 1.16
C VAL A 198 -4.17 -0.69 1.65
N GLN A 199 -4.29 0.07 2.74
CA GLN A 199 -3.14 0.78 3.29
C GLN A 199 -2.07 -0.20 3.81
N LEU A 200 -2.51 -1.22 4.54
CA LEU A 200 -1.63 -2.28 5.06
C LEU A 200 -0.99 -3.09 3.92
N TYR A 201 -1.77 -3.48 2.92
CA TYR A 201 -1.32 -4.12 1.69
C TYR A 201 -0.16 -3.35 1.02
N LYS A 202 -0.35 -2.04 0.79
CA LYS A 202 0.68 -1.19 0.18
C LYS A 202 1.94 -1.08 1.04
N HIS A 203 1.79 -1.07 2.36
CA HIS A 203 2.90 -1.10 3.31
C HIS A 203 3.69 -2.41 3.19
N ILE A 204 3.00 -3.54 3.17
CA ILE A 204 3.62 -4.87 3.07
C ILE A 204 4.34 -5.04 1.74
N VAL A 205 3.68 -4.76 0.62
CA VAL A 205 4.26 -4.90 -0.72
C VAL A 205 5.57 -4.13 -0.85
N LYS A 206 5.58 -2.86 -0.43
CA LYS A 206 6.78 -2.02 -0.52
C LYS A 206 7.92 -2.52 0.37
N ASN A 207 7.61 -2.94 1.60
CA ASN A 207 8.63 -3.40 2.53
C ASN A 207 9.20 -4.77 2.16
N VAL A 208 8.37 -5.70 1.65
CA VAL A 208 8.88 -6.99 1.16
C VAL A 208 9.75 -6.80 -0.07
N ALA A 209 9.32 -5.97 -1.03
CA ALA A 209 10.16 -5.63 -2.18
C ALA A 209 11.52 -5.07 -1.74
N ALA A 210 11.53 -4.09 -0.82
CA ALA A 210 12.76 -3.49 -0.30
C ALA A 210 13.67 -4.50 0.40
N ARG A 211 13.12 -5.45 1.16
CA ARG A 211 13.91 -6.54 1.80
C ARG A 211 14.56 -7.49 0.79
N ASN A 212 13.99 -7.59 -0.41
CA ASN A 212 14.53 -8.37 -1.52
C ASN A 212 15.44 -7.54 -2.45
N GLY A 213 15.81 -6.31 -2.07
CA GLY A 213 16.64 -5.42 -2.89
C GLY A 213 15.91 -4.88 -4.13
N LEU A 214 14.58 -4.88 -4.10
CA LEU A 214 13.69 -4.46 -5.17
C LEU A 214 12.88 -3.22 -4.77
N LEU A 215 12.21 -2.62 -5.74
CA LEU A 215 11.34 -1.48 -5.53
C LEU A 215 9.94 -1.81 -6.05
N ALA A 216 8.91 -1.61 -5.23
CA ALA A 216 7.52 -1.73 -5.66
C ALA A 216 6.84 -0.37 -5.77
N THR A 217 6.03 -0.20 -6.82
CA THR A 217 5.23 1.00 -7.05
C THR A 217 3.80 0.67 -7.42
N PHE A 218 2.87 1.46 -6.89
CA PHE A 218 1.45 1.44 -7.26
C PHE A 218 1.09 2.54 -8.28
N MET A 219 2.07 3.05 -9.01
CA MET A 219 1.79 3.92 -10.16
C MET A 219 1.03 3.12 -11.23
N PRO A 220 -0.03 3.68 -11.81
CA PRO A 220 -0.77 3.00 -12.88
C PRO A 220 0.09 2.89 -14.14
N LYS A 221 0.55 1.67 -14.42
CA LYS A 221 1.28 1.30 -15.65
C LYS A 221 2.43 2.25 -16.04
N PRO A 222 3.45 2.41 -15.18
CA PRO A 222 4.62 3.24 -15.49
C PRO A 222 5.44 2.68 -16.67
N LEU A 223 5.28 1.40 -16.96
CA LEU A 223 5.75 0.68 -18.15
C LEU A 223 4.60 -0.09 -18.77
N PHE A 224 4.67 -0.24 -20.10
CA PHE A 224 3.65 -1.02 -20.84
C PHE A 224 4.25 -1.73 -22.05
#